data_3f328fe5e7892acd2c1f0ed1e513937c
#
_entry.id   3f328fe5e7892acd2c1f0ed1e513937c
#
_cell.length_a   1.000
_cell.length_b   1.000
_cell.length_c   1.000
_cell.angle_alpha   90.00
_cell.angle_beta   90.00
_cell.angle_gamma   90.00
#
_symmetry.space_group_name_H-M   'P 1'
#
loop_
_entity.id
_entity.type
_entity.pdbx_description
1 polymer ?
#
loop_
_entity_poly.entity_id
_entity_poly.type
_entity_poly.pdbx_seq_one_letter_code
_entity_poly.pdbx_strand_id
1 'polypeptide(L)'
;MTMEPLYRVLFSLYKDEPQYGNWVISCLQRAWPNLVGLGLSNSCRPVSLNNKVLTVETADGAWRAAIRSLEQEILKKLQTETGLEIRKIDVLERYF
;
A
#
# COMPACT_ATOMS: atom_id res chain seq x y z
N MET A 1 0.76 11.31 15.99
CA MET A 1 1.90 10.44 16.16
C MET A 1 2.07 9.55 14.92
N THR A 2 3.26 9.45 14.44
CA THR A 2 3.52 8.65 13.26
C THR A 2 3.98 7.25 13.66
N MET A 3 3.63 6.27 12.88
CA MET A 3 4.10 4.90 13.01
C MET A 3 5.47 4.72 12.37
N GLU A 4 5.89 5.75 11.71
CA GLU A 4 6.97 5.75 10.77
C GLU A 4 8.28 5.19 11.28
N PRO A 5 8.85 5.63 12.42
CA PRO A 5 10.15 5.12 12.84
C PRO A 5 10.16 3.62 13.08
N LEU A 6 9.08 3.10 13.68
CA LEU A 6 8.98 1.68 13.97
C LEU A 6 8.85 0.85 12.71
N TYR A 7 7.97 1.26 11.80
CA TYR A 7 7.77 0.54 10.56
C TYR A 7 9.01 0.54 9.69
N ARG A 8 9.73 1.64 9.62
CA ARG A 8 10.97 1.70 8.86
C ARG A 8 12.01 0.73 9.39
N VAL A 9 12.17 0.68 10.70
CA VAL A 9 13.11 -0.25 11.33
C VAL A 9 12.73 -1.68 11.04
N LEU A 10 11.45 -2.02 11.22
CA LEU A 10 10.97 -3.37 11.00
C LEU A 10 11.09 -3.78 9.54
N PHE A 11 10.73 -2.91 8.61
CA PHE A 11 10.86 -3.19 7.19
C PHE A 11 12.31 -3.42 6.80
N SER A 12 13.23 -2.62 7.35
CA SER A 12 14.64 -2.77 7.07
C SER A 12 15.19 -4.09 7.61
N LEU A 13 14.76 -4.50 8.79
CA LEU A 13 15.23 -5.73 9.41
C LEU A 13 14.75 -6.99 8.71
N TYR A 14 13.51 -6.97 8.18
CA TYR A 14 12.87 -8.17 7.65
C TYR A 14 12.77 -8.22 6.14
N LYS A 15 13.37 -7.27 5.43
CA LYS A 15 13.20 -7.18 3.98
C LYS A 15 13.70 -8.42 3.22
N ASP A 16 14.62 -9.19 3.79
CA ASP A 16 15.16 -10.39 3.15
C ASP A 16 14.48 -11.68 3.61
N GLU A 17 13.48 -11.57 4.50
CA GLU A 17 12.74 -12.72 4.96
C GLU A 17 11.77 -13.22 3.89
N PRO A 18 11.56 -14.55 3.81
CA PRO A 18 10.64 -15.11 2.81
C PRO A 18 9.21 -14.59 2.92
N GLN A 19 8.77 -14.21 4.11
CA GLN A 19 7.42 -13.73 4.34
C GLN A 19 7.32 -12.21 4.41
N TYR A 20 8.37 -11.53 4.00
CA TYR A 20 8.41 -10.07 4.05
C TYR A 20 7.20 -9.44 3.34
N GLY A 21 6.88 -9.90 2.12
CA GLY A 21 5.76 -9.38 1.38
C GLY A 21 4.43 -9.50 2.11
N ASN A 22 4.17 -10.67 2.71
CA ASN A 22 2.93 -10.88 3.46
C ASN A 22 2.86 -10.00 4.70
N TRP A 23 3.97 -9.88 5.40
CA TRP A 23 4.03 -9.05 6.58
C TRP A 23 3.83 -7.58 6.26
N VAL A 24 4.49 -7.10 5.20
CA VAL A 24 4.34 -5.72 4.75
C VAL A 24 2.88 -5.43 4.38
N ILE A 25 2.23 -6.33 3.66
CA ILE A 25 0.84 -6.15 3.27
C ILE A 25 -0.06 -6.07 4.51
N SER A 26 0.17 -6.91 5.51
CA SER A 26 -0.60 -6.83 6.75
C SER A 26 -0.45 -5.47 7.44
N CYS A 27 0.77 -4.95 7.47
CA CYS A 27 1.02 -3.63 8.04
C CYS A 27 0.35 -2.52 7.22
N LEU A 28 0.43 -2.61 5.89
CA LEU A 28 -0.21 -1.64 5.02
C LEU A 28 -1.72 -1.65 5.16
N GLN A 29 -2.33 -2.83 5.30
CA GLN A 29 -3.78 -2.93 5.49
C GLN A 29 -4.21 -2.24 6.77
N ARG A 30 -3.45 -2.36 7.85
CA ARG A 30 -3.75 -1.69 9.11
C ARG A 30 -3.62 -0.17 9.00
N ALA A 31 -2.60 0.29 8.31
CA ALA A 31 -2.32 1.70 8.17
C ALA A 31 -3.07 2.36 7.00
N TRP A 32 -3.75 1.56 6.18
CA TRP A 32 -4.33 2.01 4.92
C TRP A 32 -5.22 3.25 5.04
N PRO A 33 -6.14 3.32 6.01
CA PRO A 33 -6.97 4.53 6.12
C PRO A 33 -6.16 5.81 6.37
N ASN A 34 -5.07 5.69 7.11
CA ASN A 34 -4.21 6.85 7.38
C ASN A 34 -3.33 7.22 6.18
N LEU A 35 -3.06 6.24 5.32
CA LEU A 35 -2.20 6.47 4.16
C LEU A 35 -2.95 7.02 2.96
N VAL A 36 -4.18 6.58 2.73
CA VAL A 36 -4.92 6.94 1.51
C VAL A 36 -6.24 7.66 1.79
N GLY A 37 -6.65 7.77 3.05
CA GLY A 37 -7.91 8.39 3.41
C GLY A 37 -9.04 7.37 3.50
N LEU A 38 -10.11 7.73 4.21
CA LEU A 38 -11.22 6.81 4.48
C LEU A 38 -11.98 6.42 3.23
N GLY A 39 -12.20 7.37 2.31
CA GLY A 39 -12.94 7.07 1.09
C GLY A 39 -12.28 5.97 0.28
N LEU A 40 -11.01 6.13 0.00
CA LEU A 40 -10.26 5.17 -0.78
C LEU A 40 -10.07 3.86 -0.02
N SER A 41 -9.80 3.94 1.28
CA SER A 41 -9.56 2.74 2.08
C SER A 41 -10.79 1.85 2.22
N ASN A 42 -11.98 2.43 2.14
CA ASN A 42 -13.22 1.65 2.19
C ASN A 42 -13.52 0.94 0.87
N SER A 43 -12.94 1.41 -0.23
CA SER A 43 -13.23 0.89 -1.56
C SER A 43 -12.10 0.07 -2.15
N CYS A 44 -10.92 0.19 -1.61
CA CYS A 44 -9.71 -0.46 -2.13
C CYS A 44 -8.88 -0.98 -0.97
N ARG A 45 -8.08 -2.01 -1.23
CA ARG A 45 -7.14 -2.51 -0.22
C ARG A 45 -5.88 -3.06 -0.89
N PRO A 46 -4.72 -2.94 -0.22
CA PRO A 46 -3.50 -3.52 -0.74
C PRO A 46 -3.51 -5.03 -0.53
N VAL A 47 -3.05 -5.79 -1.52
CA VAL A 47 -3.09 -7.24 -1.46
C VAL A 47 -1.74 -7.91 -1.72
N SER A 48 -0.84 -7.26 -2.43
CA SER A 48 0.49 -7.83 -2.66
C SER A 48 1.50 -6.75 -3.01
N LEU A 49 2.75 -7.07 -2.75
CA LEU A 49 3.88 -6.20 -3.09
C LEU A 49 4.98 -7.09 -3.67
N ASN A 50 5.23 -6.98 -4.98
CA ASN A 50 6.25 -7.74 -5.68
C ASN A 50 7.01 -6.83 -6.63
N ASN A 51 8.34 -6.93 -6.63
CA ASN A 51 9.19 -6.17 -7.54
C ASN A 51 8.88 -4.68 -7.52
N LYS A 52 8.62 -4.15 -6.32
CA LYS A 52 8.31 -2.73 -6.10
C LYS A 52 7.00 -2.30 -6.74
N VAL A 53 6.12 -3.25 -7.06
CA VAL A 53 4.78 -2.99 -7.56
C VAL A 53 3.78 -3.38 -6.49
N LEU A 54 2.97 -2.41 -6.06
CA LEU A 54 1.90 -2.65 -5.10
C LEU A 54 0.63 -2.95 -5.86
N THR A 55 0.03 -4.09 -5.58
CA THR A 55 -1.28 -4.46 -6.15
C THR A 55 -2.37 -4.12 -5.16
N VAL A 56 -3.37 -3.39 -5.63
CA VAL A 56 -4.52 -2.92 -4.86
C VAL A 56 -5.77 -3.50 -5.48
N GLU A 57 -6.63 -4.10 -4.67
CA GLU A 57 -7.93 -4.61 -5.14
C GLU A 57 -9.02 -3.57 -4.91
N THR A 58 -9.94 -3.49 -5.87
CA THR A 58 -11.16 -2.70 -5.72
C THR A 58 -12.34 -3.49 -6.28
N ALA A 59 -13.51 -3.34 -5.65
CA ALA A 59 -14.73 -3.96 -6.14
C ALA A 59 -15.40 -3.15 -7.25
N ASP A 60 -15.05 -1.87 -7.37
CA ASP A 60 -15.66 -0.95 -8.33
C ASP A 60 -14.60 -0.39 -9.26
N GLY A 61 -14.73 -0.69 -10.55
CA GLY A 61 -13.78 -0.21 -11.56
C GLY A 61 -13.68 1.31 -11.66
N ALA A 62 -14.66 2.05 -11.17
CA ALA A 62 -14.57 3.50 -11.15
C ALA A 62 -13.41 4.00 -10.30
N TRP A 63 -13.01 3.23 -9.29
CA TRP A 63 -11.88 3.59 -8.45
C TRP A 63 -10.53 3.45 -9.14
N ARG A 64 -10.48 2.68 -10.23
CA ARG A 64 -9.24 2.54 -11.00
C ARG A 64 -8.76 3.89 -11.50
N ALA A 65 -9.65 4.68 -12.08
CA ALA A 65 -9.28 6.00 -12.58
C ALA A 65 -8.86 6.93 -11.44
N ALA A 66 -9.56 6.85 -10.30
CA ALA A 66 -9.21 7.65 -9.14
C ALA A 66 -7.82 7.29 -8.61
N ILE A 67 -7.52 5.99 -8.51
CA ILE A 67 -6.22 5.53 -8.05
C ILE A 67 -5.12 5.98 -9.01
N ARG A 68 -5.37 5.89 -10.32
CA ARG A 68 -4.41 6.34 -11.32
C ARG A 68 -4.12 7.83 -11.20
N SER A 69 -5.15 8.64 -10.98
CA SER A 69 -4.98 10.08 -10.80
C SER A 69 -4.15 10.40 -9.56
N LEU A 70 -4.29 9.60 -8.52
CA LEU A 70 -3.64 9.86 -7.24
C LEU A 70 -2.38 9.02 -7.04
N GLU A 71 -1.98 8.25 -8.04
CA GLU A 71 -0.88 7.29 -7.89
C GLU A 71 0.39 7.93 -7.35
N GLN A 72 0.80 9.04 -7.92
CA GLN A 72 2.05 9.70 -7.49
C GLN A 72 1.96 10.18 -6.05
N GLU A 73 0.81 10.72 -5.66
CA GLU A 73 0.61 11.18 -4.29
C GLU A 73 0.63 10.02 -3.32
N ILE A 74 -0.03 8.92 -3.68
CA ILE A 74 -0.06 7.72 -2.85
C ILE A 74 1.34 7.13 -2.70
N LEU A 75 2.07 7.02 -3.79
CA LEU A 75 3.44 6.50 -3.76
C LEU A 75 4.35 7.34 -2.89
N LYS A 76 4.25 8.66 -3.03
CA LYS A 76 5.05 9.58 -2.24
C LYS A 76 4.73 9.44 -0.76
N LYS A 77 3.46 9.35 -0.42
CA LYS A 77 3.02 9.21 0.96
C LYS A 77 3.47 7.88 1.56
N LEU A 78 3.33 6.80 0.81
CA LEU A 78 3.81 5.50 1.24
C LEU A 78 5.31 5.52 1.51
N GLN A 79 6.09 6.09 0.62
CA GLN A 79 7.52 6.19 0.80
C GLN A 79 7.87 7.03 2.04
N THR A 80 7.20 8.15 2.23
CA THR A 80 7.44 9.04 3.36
C THR A 80 7.07 8.39 4.68
N GLU A 81 5.92 7.75 4.74
CA GLU A 81 5.39 7.20 5.99
C GLU A 81 6.01 5.84 6.35
N THR A 82 6.32 5.01 5.37
CA THR A 82 6.79 3.65 5.62
C THR A 82 8.23 3.40 5.21
N GLY A 83 8.80 4.26 4.39
CA GLY A 83 10.14 4.04 3.83
C GLY A 83 10.21 2.97 2.76
N LEU A 84 9.06 2.41 2.36
CA LEU A 84 9.02 1.40 1.31
C LEU A 84 9.25 2.04 -0.05
N GLU A 85 10.07 1.39 -0.86
CA GLU A 85 10.28 1.80 -2.24
C GLU A 85 9.26 1.10 -3.12
N ILE A 86 8.26 1.84 -3.55
CA ILE A 86 7.19 1.34 -4.42
C ILE A 86 7.20 2.20 -5.67
N ARG A 87 7.31 1.57 -6.83
CA ARG A 87 7.42 2.28 -8.11
C ARG A 87 6.10 2.45 -8.80
N LYS A 88 5.16 1.53 -8.58
CA LYS A 88 3.93 1.49 -9.33
C LYS A 88 2.82 0.88 -8.49
N ILE A 89 1.59 1.29 -8.80
CA ILE A 89 0.39 0.69 -8.22
C ILE A 89 -0.40 0.03 -9.34
N ASP A 90 -0.62 -1.28 -9.23
CA ASP A 90 -1.52 -2.00 -10.11
C ASP A 90 -2.87 -2.12 -9.44
N VAL A 91 -3.92 -1.95 -10.23
CA VAL A 91 -5.30 -2.02 -9.73
C VAL A 91 -5.95 -3.28 -10.27
N LEU A 92 -6.49 -4.07 -9.37
CA LEU A 92 -7.18 -5.31 -9.69
C LEU A 92 -8.65 -5.16 -9.32
N GLU A 93 -9.53 -5.40 -10.28
CA GLU A 93 -10.95 -5.39 -9.99
C GLU A 93 -11.38 -6.76 -9.52
N ARG A 94 -11.91 -6.82 -8.31
CA ARG A 94 -12.46 -8.04 -7.75
C ARG A 94 -13.66 -7.71 -6.90
N TYR A 95 -14.62 -8.62 -6.94
CA TYR A 95 -15.80 -8.52 -6.08
C TYR A 95 -15.47 -9.29 -4.80
N PHE A 96 -15.37 -8.56 -3.72
CA PHE A 96 -15.14 -9.16 -2.42
C PHE A 96 -16.32 -9.00 -1.48
#